data_5557d47cae5f89a2c6d7f2e4d148c4ad
#
_entry.id   5557d47cae5f89a2c6d7f2e4d148c4ad
#
_cell.length_a   1.000
_cell.length_b   1.000
_cell.length_c   1.000
_cell.angle_alpha   90.00
_cell.angle_beta   90.00
_cell.angle_gamma   90.00
#
_symmetry.space_group_name_H-M   'P 1'
#
loop_
_entity.id
_entity.type
_entity.pdbx_description
1 polymer ?
#
loop_
_entity_poly.entity_id
_entity_poly.type
_entity_poly.pdbx_seq_one_letter_code
_entity_poly.pdbx_strand_id
1 'polypeptide(L)'
;MKFAMSEGQKRFYKDLAALVIPISIQNLLTNAVNSADVFMLGYVGQSALSAVSLANQFQFILGGFFFGITSGITMLASQYWGKKDTDSIQTVMGIAMKISFVICLIIFCGAVFAPEVLMKIYTNDAELIAIGASYLRVIGTSYLLMSVSQVYLCILRSTERAKISTAISSTALILNIALNAVFIFGLFGMPKLSVVGVAIATVISRVVEVVLCVVDMMRGKSFQVKLSTVFARNKLLFQDYLKYSIPALTNDILWTLAFSTYSIIMGHMNSDVVAASSVATTVRDLLTIVCYGLSSGGSVLLGIEIGEGRMEHAKKDASRLCHATFVFGVLTGLLILATRPLVFACFQLSGRAYEYLNIMLIISSYYVVGQTMNTVTIAGIFRAGGDSRFGMICDAVIMWCICVPLGFLSAFVFKLPPMVVYFILCLDEFWKIPVVYHHYKSYKWLKDITRDF
;
A
#
# COMPACT_ATOMS: atom_id res chain seq x y z
N MET A 1 -3.46 -24.59 -31.59
CA MET A 1 -3.78 -25.34 -30.38
C MET A 1 -4.65 -24.44 -29.49
N LYS A 2 -5.98 -24.63 -29.45
CA LYS A 2 -6.87 -23.85 -28.53
C LYS A 2 -6.64 -24.40 -27.14
N PHE A 3 -5.88 -23.69 -26.30
CA PHE A 3 -5.82 -23.98 -24.87
C PHE A 3 -7.21 -23.64 -24.26
N ALA A 4 -8.11 -24.59 -24.28
CA ALA A 4 -9.38 -24.46 -23.58
C ALA A 4 -9.07 -24.50 -22.06
N MET A 5 -9.22 -23.37 -21.38
CA MET A 5 -9.10 -23.29 -19.92
C MET A 5 -10.15 -24.22 -19.28
N SER A 6 -9.72 -25.01 -18.29
CA SER A 6 -10.66 -25.81 -17.49
C SER A 6 -11.67 -24.91 -16.77
N GLU A 7 -12.86 -25.46 -16.44
CA GLU A 7 -13.89 -24.69 -15.72
C GLU A 7 -13.37 -24.12 -14.39
N GLY A 8 -12.57 -24.89 -13.67
CA GLY A 8 -11.93 -24.43 -12.43
C GLY A 8 -10.92 -23.28 -12.65
N GLN A 9 -10.21 -23.24 -13.80
CA GLN A 9 -9.36 -22.11 -14.13
C GLN A 9 -10.19 -20.85 -14.45
N LYS A 10 -11.26 -21.00 -15.23
CA LYS A 10 -12.16 -19.87 -15.57
C LYS A 10 -12.77 -19.28 -14.29
N ARG A 11 -13.21 -20.12 -13.37
CA ARG A 11 -13.76 -19.69 -12.08
C ARG A 11 -12.72 -18.94 -11.26
N PHE A 12 -11.52 -19.50 -11.09
CA PHE A 12 -10.42 -18.84 -10.37
C PHE A 12 -10.12 -17.45 -10.90
N TYR A 13 -9.89 -17.32 -12.22
CA TYR A 13 -9.58 -16.00 -12.80
C TYR A 13 -10.73 -15.01 -12.72
N LYS A 14 -11.99 -15.48 -12.78
CA LYS A 14 -13.17 -14.63 -12.58
C LYS A 14 -13.24 -14.11 -11.14
N ASP A 15 -13.03 -14.97 -10.16
CA ASP A 15 -13.09 -14.62 -8.74
C ASP A 15 -11.90 -13.73 -8.36
N LEU A 16 -10.72 -14.04 -8.88
CA LEU A 16 -9.53 -13.18 -8.73
C LEU A 16 -9.77 -11.80 -9.34
N ALA A 17 -10.26 -11.70 -10.56
CA ALA A 17 -10.56 -10.43 -11.21
C ALA A 17 -11.62 -9.61 -10.44
N ALA A 18 -12.61 -10.28 -9.84
CA ALA A 18 -13.64 -9.63 -9.03
C ALA A 18 -13.08 -8.93 -7.77
N LEU A 19 -11.93 -9.38 -7.27
CA LEU A 19 -11.19 -8.76 -6.16
C LEU A 19 -10.14 -7.76 -6.68
N VAL A 20 -9.31 -8.19 -7.63
CA VAL A 20 -8.15 -7.42 -8.12
C VAL A 20 -8.57 -6.12 -8.81
N ILE A 21 -9.58 -6.17 -9.70
CA ILE A 21 -9.98 -4.99 -10.48
C ILE A 21 -10.47 -3.86 -9.56
N PRO A 22 -11.41 -4.09 -8.61
CA PRO A 22 -11.84 -3.05 -7.69
C PRO A 22 -10.70 -2.48 -6.85
N ILE A 23 -9.83 -3.34 -6.30
CA ILE A 23 -8.68 -2.93 -5.46
C ILE A 23 -7.70 -2.09 -6.29
N SER A 24 -7.41 -2.50 -7.53
CA SER A 24 -6.50 -1.76 -8.42
C SER A 24 -7.08 -0.39 -8.80
N ILE A 25 -8.39 -0.31 -9.07
CA ILE A 25 -9.08 0.97 -9.32
C ILE A 25 -8.98 1.87 -8.10
N GLN A 26 -9.21 1.34 -6.89
CA GLN A 26 -9.09 2.11 -5.66
C GLN A 26 -7.68 2.66 -5.47
N ASN A 27 -6.64 1.84 -5.68
CA ASN A 27 -5.24 2.27 -5.58
C ASN A 27 -4.90 3.34 -6.63
N LEU A 28 -5.38 3.17 -7.87
CA LEU A 28 -5.18 4.15 -8.94
C LEU A 28 -5.84 5.49 -8.60
N LEU A 29 -7.09 5.47 -8.12
CA LEU A 29 -7.79 6.68 -7.70
C LEU A 29 -7.10 7.36 -6.53
N THR A 30 -6.61 6.62 -5.55
CA THR A 30 -5.85 7.18 -4.42
C THR A 30 -4.61 7.93 -4.91
N ASN A 31 -3.85 7.33 -5.83
CA ASN A 31 -2.67 8.00 -6.41
C ASN A 31 -3.05 9.22 -7.26
N ALA A 32 -4.15 9.14 -8.01
CA ALA A 32 -4.65 10.27 -8.79
C ALA A 32 -5.09 11.44 -7.89
N VAL A 33 -5.73 11.17 -6.75
CA VAL A 33 -6.12 12.19 -5.76
C VAL A 33 -4.87 12.83 -5.15
N ASN A 34 -3.89 12.05 -4.71
CA ASN A 34 -2.64 12.58 -4.16
C ASN A 34 -1.93 13.49 -5.17
N SER A 35 -1.93 13.11 -6.45
CA SER A 35 -1.36 13.93 -7.53
C SER A 35 -2.17 15.21 -7.77
N ALA A 36 -3.49 15.14 -7.74
CA ALA A 36 -4.37 16.29 -7.88
C ALA A 36 -4.19 17.29 -6.73
N ASP A 37 -4.03 16.81 -5.50
CA ASP A 37 -3.78 17.64 -4.32
C ASP A 37 -2.47 18.42 -4.46
N VAL A 38 -1.39 17.75 -4.89
CA VAL A 38 -0.09 18.40 -5.16
C VAL A 38 -0.22 19.45 -6.25
N PHE A 39 -0.94 19.13 -7.33
CA PHE A 39 -1.16 20.05 -8.44
C PHE A 39 -1.97 21.29 -8.02
N MET A 40 -3.06 21.08 -7.30
CA MET A 40 -3.92 22.18 -6.81
C MET A 40 -3.19 23.05 -5.79
N LEU A 41 -2.39 22.46 -4.89
CA LEU A 41 -1.57 23.21 -3.93
C LEU A 41 -0.48 24.03 -4.62
N GLY A 42 0.05 23.56 -5.75
CA GLY A 42 0.99 24.33 -6.56
C GLY A 42 0.43 25.67 -7.04
N TYR A 43 -0.87 25.75 -7.32
CA TYR A 43 -1.54 27.01 -7.64
C TYR A 43 -1.71 27.97 -6.45
N VAL A 44 -1.71 27.45 -5.22
CA VAL A 44 -1.78 28.28 -4.00
C VAL A 44 -0.45 28.99 -3.75
N GLY A 45 0.67 28.30 -3.99
CA GLY A 45 2.03 28.82 -3.86
C GLY A 45 3.02 27.78 -3.37
N GLN A 46 4.30 28.09 -3.56
CA GLN A 46 5.39 27.19 -3.22
C GLN A 46 5.47 26.89 -1.72
N SER A 47 5.30 27.92 -0.86
CA SER A 47 5.31 27.75 0.59
C SER A 47 4.17 26.83 1.06
N ALA A 48 2.97 26.98 0.49
CA ALA A 48 1.82 26.14 0.79
C ALA A 48 2.08 24.68 0.41
N LEU A 49 2.56 24.44 -0.81
CA LEU A 49 2.90 23.10 -1.29
C LEU A 49 3.97 22.44 -0.41
N SER A 50 5.04 23.17 -0.08
CA SER A 50 6.12 22.67 0.76
C SER A 50 5.65 22.34 2.18
N ALA A 51 4.88 23.24 2.80
CA ALA A 51 4.37 23.04 4.16
C ALA A 51 3.43 21.83 4.26
N VAL A 52 2.50 21.68 3.29
CA VAL A 52 1.58 20.51 3.24
C VAL A 52 2.33 19.22 2.95
N SER A 53 3.33 19.24 2.08
CA SER A 53 4.16 18.07 1.80
C SER A 53 4.90 17.56 3.04
N LEU A 54 5.42 18.47 3.86
CA LEU A 54 6.04 18.11 5.16
C LEU A 54 5.00 17.60 6.16
N ALA A 55 3.84 18.23 6.25
CA ALA A 55 2.76 17.80 7.12
C ALA A 55 2.23 16.40 6.74
N ASN A 56 2.15 16.08 5.45
CA ASN A 56 1.70 14.78 4.94
C ASN A 56 2.64 13.62 5.30
N GLN A 57 3.88 13.88 5.76
CA GLN A 57 4.76 12.81 6.27
C GLN A 57 4.12 12.07 7.46
N PHE A 58 3.32 12.74 8.28
CA PHE A 58 2.57 12.08 9.36
C PHE A 58 1.49 11.16 8.84
N GLN A 59 0.82 11.55 7.76
CA GLN A 59 -0.15 10.66 7.08
C GLN A 59 0.54 9.47 6.42
N PHE A 60 1.73 9.65 5.87
CA PHE A 60 2.53 8.56 5.31
C PHE A 60 2.94 7.54 6.39
N ILE A 61 3.41 8.03 7.55
CA ILE A 61 3.73 7.16 8.71
C ILE A 61 2.48 6.39 9.15
N LEU A 62 1.33 7.07 9.26
CA LEU A 62 0.06 6.43 9.61
C LEU A 62 -0.34 5.37 8.58
N GLY A 63 -0.12 5.63 7.29
CA GLY A 63 -0.31 4.67 6.21
C GLY A 63 0.51 3.39 6.43
N GLY A 64 1.77 3.50 6.84
CA GLY A 64 2.63 2.36 7.18
C GLY A 64 2.03 1.49 8.29
N PHE A 65 1.51 2.09 9.36
CA PHE A 65 0.81 1.33 10.41
C PHE A 65 -0.44 0.63 9.88
N PHE A 66 -1.22 1.29 9.00
CA PHE A 66 -2.39 0.68 8.40
C PHE A 66 -2.04 -0.51 7.50
N PHE A 67 -0.90 -0.54 6.83
CA PHE A 67 -0.46 -1.73 6.08
C PHE A 67 -0.34 -2.96 6.98
N GLY A 68 0.31 -2.84 8.13
CA GLY A 68 0.41 -3.93 9.09
C GLY A 68 -0.94 -4.35 9.68
N ILE A 69 -1.77 -3.37 10.07
CA ILE A 69 -3.12 -3.60 10.62
C ILE A 69 -4.00 -4.35 9.61
N THR A 70 -4.07 -3.86 8.37
CA THR A 70 -4.89 -4.45 7.31
C THR A 70 -4.36 -5.81 6.86
N SER A 71 -3.04 -6.03 6.89
CA SER A 71 -2.46 -7.33 6.61
C SER A 71 -2.92 -8.38 7.63
N GLY A 72 -2.89 -8.06 8.94
CA GLY A 72 -3.42 -8.94 9.98
C GLY A 72 -4.91 -9.21 9.86
N ILE A 73 -5.70 -8.18 9.52
CA ILE A 73 -7.13 -8.36 9.22
C ILE A 73 -7.31 -9.34 8.07
N THR A 74 -6.62 -9.12 6.94
CA THR A 74 -6.79 -9.94 5.74
C THR A 74 -6.44 -11.40 6.02
N MET A 75 -5.34 -11.67 6.72
CA MET A 75 -4.92 -13.03 7.07
C MET A 75 -6.00 -13.79 7.87
N LEU A 76 -6.52 -13.18 8.92
CA LEU A 76 -7.49 -13.83 9.80
C LEU A 76 -8.91 -13.80 9.23
N ALA A 77 -9.37 -12.62 8.77
CA ALA A 77 -10.76 -12.47 8.35
C ALA A 77 -11.08 -13.27 7.08
N SER A 78 -10.13 -13.44 6.13
CA SER A 78 -10.38 -14.26 4.94
C SER A 78 -10.51 -15.74 5.31
N GLN A 79 -9.68 -16.25 6.22
CA GLN A 79 -9.79 -17.66 6.66
C GLN A 79 -11.04 -17.90 7.51
N TYR A 80 -11.39 -16.99 8.43
CA TYR A 80 -12.66 -17.10 9.16
C TYR A 80 -13.88 -16.95 8.24
N TRP A 81 -13.78 -16.17 7.17
CA TRP A 81 -14.83 -16.10 6.15
C TRP A 81 -15.01 -17.42 5.44
N GLY A 82 -13.93 -18.12 5.09
CA GLY A 82 -13.97 -19.49 4.56
C GLY A 82 -14.66 -20.47 5.50
N LYS A 83 -14.45 -20.36 6.82
CA LYS A 83 -15.15 -21.15 7.86
C LYS A 83 -16.58 -20.67 8.13
N LYS A 84 -17.01 -19.56 7.54
CA LYS A 84 -18.31 -18.90 7.82
C LYS A 84 -18.47 -18.44 9.28
N ASP A 85 -17.37 -18.24 9.98
CA ASP A 85 -17.35 -17.75 11.35
C ASP A 85 -17.35 -16.22 11.37
N THR A 86 -18.52 -15.64 11.29
CA THR A 86 -18.74 -14.19 11.28
C THR A 86 -18.47 -13.52 12.63
N ASP A 87 -18.59 -14.25 13.73
CA ASP A 87 -18.38 -13.71 15.07
C ASP A 87 -16.88 -13.48 15.34
N SER A 88 -16.03 -14.41 14.90
CA SER A 88 -14.58 -14.23 14.95
C SER A 88 -14.13 -13.07 14.04
N ILE A 89 -14.72 -12.89 12.85
CA ILE A 89 -14.44 -11.76 11.97
C ILE A 89 -14.77 -10.43 12.67
N GLN A 90 -15.93 -10.34 13.33
CA GLN A 90 -16.32 -9.14 14.07
C GLN A 90 -15.37 -8.84 15.24
N THR A 91 -14.91 -9.88 15.92
CA THR A 91 -13.93 -9.76 17.01
C THR A 91 -12.57 -9.26 16.48
N VAL A 92 -12.08 -9.80 15.34
CA VAL A 92 -10.87 -9.32 14.65
C VAL A 92 -11.04 -7.85 14.24
N MET A 93 -12.18 -7.48 13.68
CA MET A 93 -12.51 -6.09 13.34
C MET A 93 -12.41 -5.19 14.57
N GLY A 94 -13.00 -5.61 15.69
CA GLY A 94 -12.96 -4.84 16.94
C GLY A 94 -11.57 -4.70 17.53
N ILE A 95 -10.73 -5.74 17.45
CA ILE A 95 -9.32 -5.69 17.86
C ILE A 95 -8.56 -4.68 17.00
N ALA A 96 -8.70 -4.79 15.68
CA ALA A 96 -8.05 -3.89 14.73
C ALA A 96 -8.51 -2.44 14.90
N MET A 97 -9.81 -2.19 15.13
CA MET A 97 -10.34 -0.85 15.41
C MET A 97 -9.75 -0.24 16.69
N LYS A 98 -9.61 -1.02 17.77
CA LYS A 98 -9.02 -0.54 19.02
C LYS A 98 -7.56 -0.16 18.83
N ILE A 99 -6.78 -1.01 18.14
CA ILE A 99 -5.36 -0.73 17.88
C ILE A 99 -5.21 0.49 16.98
N SER A 100 -5.94 0.54 15.86
CA SER A 100 -5.89 1.67 14.93
C SER A 100 -6.35 2.96 15.60
N PHE A 101 -7.40 2.91 16.44
CA PHE A 101 -7.87 4.08 17.17
C PHE A 101 -6.81 4.65 18.12
N VAL A 102 -6.10 3.79 18.87
CA VAL A 102 -5.02 4.23 19.77
C VAL A 102 -3.89 4.90 19.00
N ILE A 103 -3.45 4.30 17.88
CA ILE A 103 -2.40 4.88 17.03
C ILE A 103 -2.86 6.22 16.45
N CYS A 104 -4.07 6.27 15.91
CA CYS A 104 -4.64 7.50 15.35
C CYS A 104 -4.84 8.57 16.41
N LEU A 105 -5.22 8.21 17.64
CA LEU A 105 -5.39 9.14 18.76
C LEU A 105 -4.06 9.79 19.16
N ILE A 106 -2.97 9.04 19.19
CA ILE A 106 -1.64 9.57 19.48
C ILE A 106 -1.25 10.62 18.44
N ILE A 107 -1.41 10.29 17.15
CA ILE A 107 -1.05 11.21 16.05
C ILE A 107 -2.02 12.42 16.03
N PHE A 108 -3.31 12.20 16.27
CA PHE A 108 -4.31 13.25 16.40
C PHE A 108 -3.94 14.23 17.52
N CYS A 109 -3.61 13.72 18.72
CA CYS A 109 -3.21 14.59 19.83
C CYS A 109 -1.98 15.43 19.47
N GLY A 110 -0.98 14.84 18.83
CA GLY A 110 0.19 15.59 18.34
C GLY A 110 -0.19 16.65 17.29
N ALA A 111 -1.01 16.27 16.30
CA ALA A 111 -1.39 17.15 15.20
C ALA A 111 -2.28 18.33 15.64
N VAL A 112 -3.16 18.12 16.62
CA VAL A 112 -4.11 19.15 17.09
C VAL A 112 -3.53 20.02 18.20
N PHE A 113 -2.86 19.42 19.18
CA PHE A 113 -2.41 20.13 20.40
C PHE A 113 -0.96 20.63 20.31
N ALA A 114 -0.12 20.01 19.47
CA ALA A 114 1.29 20.37 19.34
C ALA A 114 1.77 20.39 17.86
N PRO A 115 1.00 20.98 16.89
CA PRO A 115 1.35 20.90 15.48
C PRO A 115 2.66 21.60 15.15
N GLU A 116 2.99 22.70 15.84
CA GLU A 116 4.24 23.43 15.64
C GLU A 116 5.46 22.56 16.06
N VAL A 117 5.33 21.76 17.12
CA VAL A 117 6.39 20.83 17.56
C VAL A 117 6.59 19.76 16.51
N LEU A 118 5.51 19.22 15.94
CA LEU A 118 5.59 18.24 14.87
C LEU A 118 6.24 18.82 13.61
N MET A 119 5.87 20.03 13.21
CA MET A 119 6.48 20.68 12.03
C MET A 119 7.96 20.98 12.23
N LYS A 120 8.39 21.33 13.45
CA LYS A 120 9.81 21.55 13.79
C LYS A 120 10.68 20.30 13.66
N ILE A 121 10.10 19.11 13.60
CA ILE A 121 10.86 17.88 13.28
C ILE A 121 11.42 17.92 11.85
N TYR A 122 10.68 18.56 10.93
CA TYR A 122 11.01 18.55 9.50
C TYR A 122 11.61 19.88 8.98
N THR A 123 11.33 21.01 9.64
CA THR A 123 11.82 22.30 9.18
C THR A 123 12.00 23.31 10.32
N ASN A 124 12.94 24.25 10.13
CA ASN A 124 13.12 25.40 11.03
C ASN A 124 12.52 26.70 10.44
N ASP A 125 11.94 26.64 9.25
CA ASP A 125 11.34 27.79 8.58
C ASP A 125 10.01 28.14 9.26
N ALA A 126 9.95 29.36 9.83
CA ALA A 126 8.80 29.84 10.60
C ALA A 126 7.52 29.95 9.75
N GLU A 127 7.63 30.30 8.48
CA GLU A 127 6.50 30.39 7.55
C GLU A 127 5.92 28.99 7.28
N LEU A 128 6.78 28.02 6.96
CA LEU A 128 6.35 26.64 6.72
C LEU A 128 5.76 25.99 7.97
N ILE A 129 6.31 26.29 9.16
CA ILE A 129 5.77 25.82 10.43
C ILE A 129 4.35 26.38 10.65
N ALA A 130 4.14 27.68 10.44
CA ALA A 130 2.83 28.31 10.65
C ALA A 130 1.76 27.74 9.71
N ILE A 131 2.08 27.60 8.41
CA ILE A 131 1.18 27.05 7.40
C ILE A 131 0.90 25.57 7.68
N GLY A 132 1.93 24.78 7.92
CA GLY A 132 1.81 23.34 8.21
C GLY A 132 1.06 23.05 9.51
N ALA A 133 1.24 23.85 10.53
CA ALA A 133 0.51 23.75 11.81
C ALA A 133 -0.99 24.03 11.62
N SER A 134 -1.36 25.05 10.84
CA SER A 134 -2.76 25.32 10.52
C SER A 134 -3.44 24.16 9.77
N TYR A 135 -2.72 23.54 8.85
CA TYR A 135 -3.16 22.35 8.13
C TYR A 135 -3.31 21.14 9.07
N LEU A 136 -2.28 20.86 9.91
CA LEU A 136 -2.28 19.70 10.81
C LEU A 136 -3.40 19.75 11.84
N ARG A 137 -3.72 20.93 12.39
CA ARG A 137 -4.82 21.10 13.35
C ARG A 137 -6.16 20.65 12.77
N VAL A 138 -6.40 20.90 11.52
CA VAL A 138 -7.66 20.52 10.85
C VAL A 138 -7.61 19.08 10.40
N ILE A 139 -6.57 18.68 9.65
CA ILE A 139 -6.49 17.34 9.07
C ILE A 139 -6.34 16.25 10.14
N GLY A 140 -5.79 16.57 11.29
CA GLY A 140 -5.65 15.65 12.43
C GLY A 140 -6.97 14.96 12.80
N THR A 141 -8.10 15.65 12.68
CA THR A 141 -9.42 15.05 12.95
C THR A 141 -9.77 13.92 11.98
N SER A 142 -9.27 13.96 10.75
CA SER A 142 -9.48 12.89 9.77
C SER A 142 -8.79 11.59 10.16
N TYR A 143 -7.71 11.63 10.94
CA TYR A 143 -6.99 10.43 11.37
C TYR A 143 -7.84 9.52 12.27
N LEU A 144 -8.66 10.10 13.15
CA LEU A 144 -9.60 9.32 13.96
C LEU A 144 -10.67 8.65 13.09
N LEU A 145 -11.15 9.32 12.05
CA LEU A 145 -12.13 8.77 11.11
C LEU A 145 -11.52 7.61 10.30
N MET A 146 -10.24 7.71 9.93
CA MET A 146 -9.51 6.64 9.24
C MET A 146 -9.44 5.36 10.07
N SER A 147 -9.37 5.43 11.40
CA SER A 147 -9.31 4.24 12.25
C SER A 147 -10.53 3.33 12.09
N VAL A 148 -11.68 3.89 11.76
CA VAL A 148 -12.93 3.15 11.53
C VAL A 148 -13.04 2.73 10.07
N SER A 149 -12.90 3.69 9.15
CA SER A 149 -13.14 3.42 7.73
C SER A 149 -12.15 2.41 7.14
N GLN A 150 -10.84 2.56 7.38
CA GLN A 150 -9.83 1.67 6.79
C GLN A 150 -9.97 0.23 7.27
N VAL A 151 -10.28 0.03 8.55
CA VAL A 151 -10.53 -1.31 9.12
C VAL A 151 -11.77 -1.93 8.47
N TYR A 152 -12.88 -1.22 8.41
CA TYR A 152 -14.11 -1.75 7.82
C TYR A 152 -13.98 -2.02 6.32
N LEU A 153 -13.36 -1.13 5.56
CA LEU A 153 -13.07 -1.33 4.14
C LEU A 153 -12.18 -2.57 3.90
N CYS A 154 -11.23 -2.85 4.80
CA CYS A 154 -10.42 -4.06 4.74
C CYS A 154 -11.27 -5.32 5.00
N ILE A 155 -12.16 -5.29 5.99
CA ILE A 155 -13.11 -6.39 6.24
C ILE A 155 -13.97 -6.66 5.01
N LEU A 156 -14.51 -5.61 4.36
CA LEU A 156 -15.28 -5.78 3.13
C LEU A 156 -14.47 -6.49 2.03
N ARG A 157 -13.19 -6.12 1.86
CA ARG A 157 -12.33 -6.80 0.89
C ARG A 157 -12.08 -8.26 1.26
N SER A 158 -11.84 -8.54 2.54
CA SER A 158 -11.56 -9.88 3.06
C SER A 158 -12.78 -10.81 3.06
N THR A 159 -13.99 -10.25 2.91
CA THR A 159 -15.27 -10.96 2.82
C THR A 159 -15.90 -10.89 1.43
N GLU A 160 -15.08 -10.87 0.37
CA GLU A 160 -15.50 -10.85 -1.05
C GLU A 160 -16.34 -9.65 -1.49
N ARG A 161 -16.44 -8.60 -0.67
CA ARG A 161 -17.19 -7.38 -0.98
C ARG A 161 -16.29 -6.22 -1.44
N ALA A 162 -15.22 -6.54 -2.17
CA ALA A 162 -14.26 -5.54 -2.66
C ALA A 162 -14.92 -4.44 -3.51
N LYS A 163 -15.95 -4.77 -4.31
CA LYS A 163 -16.70 -3.78 -5.10
C LYS A 163 -17.34 -2.69 -4.24
N ILE A 164 -17.89 -3.06 -3.09
CA ILE A 164 -18.54 -2.10 -2.17
C ILE A 164 -17.46 -1.27 -1.47
N SER A 165 -16.38 -1.90 -1.02
CA SER A 165 -15.21 -1.19 -0.48
C SER A 165 -14.71 -0.12 -1.45
N THR A 166 -14.52 -0.50 -2.72
CA THR A 166 -14.08 0.42 -3.77
C THR A 166 -15.10 1.52 -4.04
N ALA A 167 -16.39 1.21 -4.09
CA ALA A 167 -17.42 2.22 -4.31
C ALA A 167 -17.44 3.28 -3.19
N ILE A 168 -17.36 2.85 -1.93
CA ILE A 168 -17.31 3.76 -0.77
C ILE A 168 -16.08 4.65 -0.85
N SER A 169 -14.89 4.06 -1.00
CA SER A 169 -13.63 4.82 -1.10
C SER A 169 -13.61 5.76 -2.31
N SER A 170 -14.04 5.28 -3.49
CA SER A 170 -14.05 6.11 -4.70
C SER A 170 -14.98 7.31 -4.55
N THR A 171 -16.14 7.14 -3.92
CA THR A 171 -17.06 8.25 -3.65
C THR A 171 -16.39 9.32 -2.77
N ALA A 172 -15.71 8.90 -1.70
CA ALA A 172 -14.98 9.82 -0.82
C ALA A 172 -13.82 10.52 -1.53
N LEU A 173 -13.06 9.79 -2.37
CA LEU A 173 -11.93 10.32 -3.12
C LEU A 173 -12.38 11.35 -4.18
N ILE A 174 -13.43 11.04 -4.94
CA ILE A 174 -14.00 11.99 -5.93
C ILE A 174 -14.55 13.24 -5.23
N LEU A 175 -15.24 13.05 -4.11
CA LEU A 175 -15.72 14.18 -3.31
C LEU A 175 -14.57 15.05 -2.79
N ASN A 176 -13.46 14.44 -2.39
CA ASN A 176 -12.27 15.15 -1.94
C ASN A 176 -11.72 16.07 -3.04
N ILE A 177 -11.53 15.55 -4.26
CA ILE A 177 -11.07 16.37 -5.41
C ILE A 177 -12.03 17.54 -5.68
N ALA A 178 -13.34 17.26 -5.69
CA ALA A 178 -14.34 18.28 -5.94
C ALA A 178 -14.32 19.38 -4.88
N LEU A 179 -14.27 19.01 -3.60
CA LEU A 179 -14.20 19.96 -2.48
C LEU A 179 -12.88 20.73 -2.45
N ASN A 180 -11.75 20.09 -2.79
CA ASN A 180 -10.47 20.77 -2.93
C ASN A 180 -10.54 21.88 -3.98
N ALA A 181 -11.12 21.57 -5.14
CA ALA A 181 -11.34 22.59 -6.18
C ALA A 181 -12.24 23.73 -5.68
N VAL A 182 -13.33 23.44 -4.95
CA VAL A 182 -14.22 24.45 -4.39
C VAL A 182 -13.49 25.37 -3.41
N PHE A 183 -12.75 24.83 -2.45
CA PHE A 183 -12.15 25.62 -1.38
C PHE A 183 -10.83 26.30 -1.80
N ILE A 184 -10.09 25.75 -2.75
CA ILE A 184 -8.85 26.38 -3.25
C ILE A 184 -9.19 27.52 -4.19
N PHE A 185 -10.08 27.30 -5.18
CA PHE A 185 -10.39 28.29 -6.20
C PHE A 185 -11.54 29.23 -5.80
N GLY A 186 -12.26 28.96 -4.70
CA GLY A 186 -13.37 29.78 -4.24
C GLY A 186 -14.60 29.67 -5.16
N LEU A 187 -14.88 28.45 -5.67
CA LEU A 187 -16.02 28.21 -6.55
C LEU A 187 -17.34 28.33 -5.78
N PHE A 188 -18.42 28.62 -6.50
CA PHE A 188 -19.80 28.75 -5.94
C PHE A 188 -19.92 29.82 -4.84
N GLY A 189 -19.07 30.85 -4.84
CA GLY A 189 -19.10 31.92 -3.85
C GLY A 189 -18.47 31.55 -2.49
N MET A 190 -17.80 30.42 -2.40
CA MET A 190 -17.09 30.04 -1.18
C MET A 190 -15.79 30.83 -1.02
N PRO A 191 -15.38 31.15 0.23
CA PRO A 191 -14.11 31.83 0.46
C PRO A 191 -12.93 30.94 0.04
N LYS A 192 -11.86 31.56 -0.48
CA LYS A 192 -10.61 30.87 -0.77
C LYS A 192 -9.91 30.53 0.54
N LEU A 193 -9.98 29.29 0.96
CA LEU A 193 -9.44 28.84 2.24
C LEU A 193 -8.00 28.30 2.15
N SER A 194 -7.40 28.33 0.92
CA SER A 194 -6.02 27.92 0.71
C SER A 194 -5.73 26.51 1.30
N VAL A 195 -4.65 26.38 2.05
CA VAL A 195 -4.21 25.13 2.68
C VAL A 195 -5.23 24.53 3.66
N VAL A 196 -5.89 25.39 4.44
CA VAL A 196 -6.93 24.95 5.39
C VAL A 196 -8.13 24.37 4.65
N GLY A 197 -8.45 24.90 3.46
CA GLY A 197 -9.50 24.37 2.60
C GLY A 197 -9.26 22.91 2.18
N VAL A 198 -8.02 22.57 1.84
CA VAL A 198 -7.62 21.18 1.52
C VAL A 198 -7.81 20.25 2.71
N ALA A 199 -7.44 20.70 3.90
CA ALA A 199 -7.64 19.94 5.13
C ALA A 199 -9.14 19.72 5.43
N ILE A 200 -9.98 20.76 5.28
CA ILE A 200 -11.44 20.68 5.47
C ILE A 200 -12.06 19.72 4.46
N ALA A 201 -11.67 19.81 3.17
CA ALA A 201 -12.15 18.92 2.13
C ALA A 201 -11.85 17.45 2.46
N THR A 202 -10.65 17.17 2.95
CA THR A 202 -10.25 15.83 3.37
C THR A 202 -11.08 15.36 4.57
N VAL A 203 -11.29 16.19 5.58
CA VAL A 203 -12.12 15.83 6.74
C VAL A 203 -13.56 15.53 6.32
N ILE A 204 -14.18 16.38 5.50
CA ILE A 204 -15.55 16.16 5.01
C ILE A 204 -15.64 14.84 4.24
N SER A 205 -14.68 14.57 3.35
CA SER A 205 -14.64 13.34 2.56
C SER A 205 -14.49 12.10 3.45
N ARG A 206 -13.69 12.18 4.51
CA ARG A 206 -13.56 11.09 5.50
C ARG A 206 -14.82 10.91 6.34
N VAL A 207 -15.52 11.98 6.69
CA VAL A 207 -16.84 11.87 7.35
C VAL A 207 -17.82 11.13 6.45
N VAL A 208 -17.89 11.49 5.17
CA VAL A 208 -18.76 10.81 4.21
C VAL A 208 -18.37 9.34 4.06
N GLU A 209 -17.08 9.03 3.97
CA GLU A 209 -16.58 7.65 3.92
C GLU A 209 -17.04 6.83 5.14
N VAL A 210 -16.90 7.37 6.35
CA VAL A 210 -17.37 6.72 7.59
C VAL A 210 -18.89 6.56 7.60
N VAL A 211 -19.63 7.57 7.21
CA VAL A 211 -21.10 7.49 7.12
C VAL A 211 -21.52 6.38 6.16
N LEU A 212 -20.90 6.29 4.98
CA LEU A 212 -21.19 5.21 4.02
C LEU A 212 -20.81 3.82 4.60
N CYS A 213 -19.71 3.71 5.32
CA CYS A 213 -19.33 2.48 6.02
C CYS A 213 -20.39 2.10 7.07
N VAL A 214 -20.84 3.03 7.89
CA VAL A 214 -21.89 2.79 8.91
C VAL A 214 -23.22 2.42 8.27
N VAL A 215 -23.63 3.09 7.21
CA VAL A 215 -24.86 2.73 6.47
C VAL A 215 -24.79 1.32 5.89
N ASP A 216 -23.65 0.92 5.32
CA ASP A 216 -23.47 -0.46 4.81
C ASP A 216 -23.48 -1.48 5.96
N MET A 217 -22.81 -1.16 7.07
CA MET A 217 -22.81 -1.97 8.29
C MET A 217 -24.22 -2.18 8.84
N MET A 218 -25.05 -1.14 8.89
CA MET A 218 -26.43 -1.21 9.36
C MET A 218 -27.36 -1.99 8.41
N ARG A 219 -27.10 -1.94 7.10
CA ARG A 219 -27.89 -2.70 6.11
C ARG A 219 -27.69 -4.21 6.17
N GLY A 220 -26.62 -4.67 6.81
CA GLY A 220 -26.38 -6.08 7.18
C GLY A 220 -26.44 -7.12 6.06
N LYS A 221 -26.10 -6.74 4.81
CA LYS A 221 -26.25 -7.63 3.63
C LYS A 221 -25.33 -8.85 3.62
N SER A 222 -24.23 -8.85 4.36
CA SER A 222 -23.29 -10.00 4.44
C SER A 222 -23.34 -10.68 5.79
N PHE A 223 -23.27 -9.90 6.84
CA PHE A 223 -23.48 -10.33 8.23
C PHE A 223 -23.90 -9.10 9.05
N GLN A 224 -24.73 -9.34 10.06
CA GLN A 224 -25.15 -8.28 10.96
C GLN A 224 -24.00 -7.99 11.94
N VAL A 225 -23.48 -6.78 11.93
CA VAL A 225 -22.46 -6.37 12.87
C VAL A 225 -23.09 -6.14 14.24
N LYS A 226 -22.72 -6.99 15.20
CA LYS A 226 -23.13 -6.86 16.59
C LYS A 226 -22.09 -6.07 17.38
N LEU A 227 -22.43 -4.90 17.86
CA LEU A 227 -21.51 -4.06 18.65
C LEU A 227 -20.95 -4.81 19.87
N SER A 228 -21.75 -5.67 20.50
CA SER A 228 -21.30 -6.53 21.60
C SER A 228 -20.13 -7.43 21.21
N THR A 229 -20.17 -8.02 20.02
CA THR A 229 -19.09 -8.91 19.51
C THR A 229 -17.86 -8.09 19.11
N VAL A 230 -18.04 -6.93 18.48
CA VAL A 230 -16.95 -6.01 18.11
C VAL A 230 -16.18 -5.54 19.36
N PHE A 231 -16.87 -5.27 20.47
CA PHE A 231 -16.23 -4.85 21.71
C PHE A 231 -15.87 -6.01 22.66
N ALA A 232 -16.19 -7.26 22.29
CA ALA A 232 -15.81 -8.43 23.06
C ALA A 232 -14.29 -8.50 23.30
N ARG A 233 -13.91 -9.03 24.46
CA ARG A 233 -12.51 -9.28 24.82
C ARG A 233 -12.18 -10.73 24.59
N ASN A 234 -11.45 -11.03 23.50
CA ASN A 234 -10.88 -12.35 23.24
C ASN A 234 -9.35 -12.24 23.26
N LYS A 235 -8.74 -12.69 24.37
CA LYS A 235 -7.28 -12.63 24.57
C LYS A 235 -6.52 -13.48 23.57
N LEU A 236 -7.06 -14.66 23.23
CA LEU A 236 -6.40 -15.58 22.30
C LEU A 236 -6.37 -15.00 20.89
N LEU A 237 -7.51 -14.50 20.43
CA LEU A 237 -7.61 -13.89 19.10
C LEU A 237 -6.79 -12.59 19.00
N PHE A 238 -6.69 -11.82 20.08
CA PHE A 238 -5.79 -10.65 20.18
C PHE A 238 -4.32 -11.07 20.03
N GLN A 239 -3.90 -12.12 20.71
CA GLN A 239 -2.54 -12.66 20.60
C GLN A 239 -2.24 -13.17 19.17
N ASP A 240 -3.18 -13.90 18.57
CA ASP A 240 -3.04 -14.38 17.19
C ASP A 240 -2.97 -13.19 16.21
N TYR A 241 -3.82 -12.20 16.38
CA TYR A 241 -3.78 -10.98 15.56
C TYR A 241 -2.41 -10.29 15.62
N LEU A 242 -1.85 -10.06 16.80
CA LEU A 242 -0.51 -9.47 16.94
C LEU A 242 0.59 -10.37 16.39
N LYS A 243 0.48 -11.69 16.59
CA LYS A 243 1.45 -12.67 16.09
C LYS A 243 1.61 -12.62 14.56
N TYR A 244 0.55 -12.34 13.83
CA TYR A 244 0.56 -12.27 12.37
C TYR A 244 0.76 -10.84 11.84
N SER A 245 0.21 -9.83 12.53
CA SER A 245 0.30 -8.43 12.12
C SER A 245 1.68 -7.81 12.34
N ILE A 246 2.34 -8.11 13.48
CA ILE A 246 3.63 -7.49 13.80
C ILE A 246 4.72 -7.88 12.80
N PRO A 247 4.91 -9.17 12.44
CA PRO A 247 5.92 -9.51 11.43
C PRO A 247 5.60 -8.90 10.04
N ALA A 248 4.31 -8.81 9.67
CA ALA A 248 3.92 -8.16 8.42
C ALA A 248 4.25 -6.66 8.43
N LEU A 249 3.90 -5.95 9.52
CA LEU A 249 4.25 -4.55 9.70
C LEU A 249 5.76 -4.32 9.67
N THR A 250 6.51 -5.17 10.38
CA THR A 250 7.98 -5.08 10.41
C THR A 250 8.58 -5.31 9.01
N ASN A 251 8.04 -6.26 8.25
CA ASN A 251 8.44 -6.52 6.87
C ASN A 251 8.23 -5.28 5.98
N ASP A 252 7.04 -4.67 6.05
CA ASP A 252 6.71 -3.50 5.24
C ASP A 252 7.57 -2.27 5.61
N ILE A 253 7.89 -2.10 6.91
CA ILE A 253 8.81 -1.05 7.39
C ILE A 253 10.24 -1.30 6.88
N LEU A 254 10.76 -2.52 7.02
CA LEU A 254 12.11 -2.88 6.56
C LEU A 254 12.26 -2.67 5.06
N TRP A 255 11.24 -3.04 4.29
CA TRP A 255 11.18 -2.84 2.85
C TRP A 255 11.22 -1.34 2.50
N THR A 256 10.37 -0.53 3.12
CA THR A 256 10.30 0.93 2.90
C THR A 256 11.62 1.62 3.25
N LEU A 257 12.22 1.26 4.39
CA LEU A 257 13.49 1.83 4.83
C LEU A 257 14.64 1.43 3.89
N ALA A 258 14.66 0.20 3.36
CA ALA A 258 15.68 -0.23 2.41
C ALA A 258 15.59 0.58 1.11
N PHE A 259 14.40 0.79 0.54
CA PHE A 259 14.22 1.64 -0.64
C PHE A 259 14.61 3.10 -0.37
N SER A 260 14.31 3.62 0.81
CA SER A 260 14.78 4.94 1.23
C SER A 260 16.31 5.00 1.26
N THR A 261 16.95 3.95 1.76
CA THR A 261 18.43 3.84 1.79
C THR A 261 19.01 3.74 0.38
N TYR A 262 18.39 3.00 -0.55
CA TYR A 262 18.78 2.98 -1.97
C TYR A 262 18.74 4.39 -2.57
N SER A 263 17.67 5.13 -2.30
CA SER A 263 17.53 6.52 -2.75
C SER A 263 18.61 7.43 -2.15
N ILE A 264 18.98 7.23 -0.88
CA ILE A 264 20.07 7.97 -0.23
C ILE A 264 21.42 7.65 -0.90
N ILE A 265 21.73 6.38 -1.14
CA ILE A 265 22.98 5.98 -1.82
C ILE A 265 23.06 6.65 -3.21
N MET A 266 22.01 6.55 -4.00
CA MET A 266 21.97 7.17 -5.35
C MET A 266 22.02 8.69 -5.28
N GLY A 267 21.39 9.30 -4.26
CA GLY A 267 21.35 10.74 -4.04
C GLY A 267 22.73 11.37 -3.75
N HIS A 268 23.63 10.61 -3.12
CA HIS A 268 24.99 11.07 -2.84
C HIS A 268 25.95 10.93 -4.03
N MET A 269 25.52 10.29 -5.11
CA MET A 269 26.40 10.11 -6.28
C MET A 269 26.37 11.31 -7.23
N ASN A 270 25.16 11.74 -7.67
CA ASN A 270 25.01 12.86 -8.61
C ASN A 270 23.55 13.32 -8.68
N SER A 271 23.31 14.61 -8.85
CA SER A 271 21.99 15.21 -9.02
C SER A 271 21.24 14.69 -10.27
N ASP A 272 21.95 14.43 -11.37
CA ASP A 272 21.37 13.87 -12.60
C ASP A 272 20.80 12.45 -12.35
N VAL A 273 21.47 11.68 -11.50
CA VAL A 273 21.01 10.35 -11.08
C VAL A 273 19.72 10.44 -10.26
N VAL A 274 19.62 11.41 -9.35
CA VAL A 274 18.42 11.66 -8.55
C VAL A 274 17.22 11.99 -9.44
N ALA A 275 17.42 12.92 -10.39
CA ALA A 275 16.38 13.31 -11.31
C ALA A 275 15.90 12.11 -12.17
N ALA A 276 16.83 11.33 -12.71
CA ALA A 276 16.53 10.14 -13.49
C ALA A 276 15.81 9.06 -12.66
N SER A 277 16.31 8.77 -11.45
CA SER A 277 15.72 7.75 -10.57
C SER A 277 14.31 8.13 -10.10
N SER A 278 14.04 9.41 -9.84
CA SER A 278 12.71 9.87 -9.47
C SER A 278 11.68 9.62 -10.58
N VAL A 279 12.04 9.92 -11.84
CA VAL A 279 11.15 9.64 -12.98
C VAL A 279 10.99 8.13 -13.18
N ALA A 280 12.07 7.36 -13.16
CA ALA A 280 12.02 5.90 -13.32
C ALA A 280 11.14 5.23 -12.25
N THR A 281 11.27 5.65 -10.99
CA THR A 281 10.46 5.15 -9.88
C THR A 281 8.98 5.51 -10.08
N THR A 282 8.67 6.75 -10.44
CA THR A 282 7.28 7.18 -10.70
C THR A 282 6.63 6.33 -11.80
N VAL A 283 7.33 6.11 -12.91
CA VAL A 283 6.81 5.25 -14.00
C VAL A 283 6.58 3.82 -13.52
N ARG A 284 7.54 3.26 -12.80
CA ARG A 284 7.43 1.91 -12.24
C ARG A 284 6.24 1.80 -11.28
N ASP A 285 6.11 2.71 -10.34
CA ASP A 285 5.07 2.67 -9.31
C ASP A 285 3.66 2.78 -9.91
N LEU A 286 3.47 3.62 -10.93
CA LEU A 286 2.20 3.70 -11.67
C LEU A 286 1.85 2.38 -12.36
N LEU A 287 2.81 1.73 -12.98
CA LEU A 287 2.58 0.50 -13.74
C LEU A 287 2.47 -0.75 -12.83
N THR A 288 3.00 -0.69 -11.61
CA THR A 288 2.91 -1.79 -10.63
C THR A 288 1.67 -1.73 -9.72
N ILE A 289 0.80 -0.73 -9.85
CA ILE A 289 -0.44 -0.62 -9.03
C ILE A 289 -1.27 -1.91 -9.04
N VAL A 290 -1.41 -2.54 -10.21
CA VAL A 290 -2.16 -3.80 -10.35
C VAL A 290 -1.50 -4.96 -9.62
N CYS A 291 -0.17 -4.95 -9.45
CA CYS A 291 0.56 -5.94 -8.68
C CYS A 291 0.10 -5.99 -7.22
N TYR A 292 -0.10 -4.82 -6.60
CA TYR A 292 -0.64 -4.75 -5.24
C TYR A 292 -2.08 -5.24 -5.16
N GLY A 293 -2.87 -5.02 -6.22
CA GLY A 293 -4.20 -5.60 -6.37
C GLY A 293 -4.17 -7.12 -6.44
N LEU A 294 -3.24 -7.70 -7.25
CA LEU A 294 -3.02 -9.15 -7.36
C LEU A 294 -2.57 -9.75 -6.01
N SER A 295 -1.66 -9.10 -5.31
CA SER A 295 -1.19 -9.54 -3.99
C SER A 295 -2.34 -9.56 -2.97
N SER A 296 -3.08 -8.47 -2.84
CA SER A 296 -4.19 -8.34 -1.89
C SER A 296 -5.36 -9.27 -2.25
N GLY A 297 -5.80 -9.27 -3.50
CA GLY A 297 -6.89 -10.14 -3.98
C GLY A 297 -6.54 -11.61 -3.90
N GLY A 298 -5.29 -11.97 -4.26
CA GLY A 298 -4.78 -13.33 -4.14
C GLY A 298 -4.70 -13.81 -2.69
N SER A 299 -4.27 -12.94 -1.76
CA SER A 299 -4.24 -13.27 -0.32
C SER A 299 -5.64 -13.55 0.22
N VAL A 300 -6.64 -12.77 -0.16
CA VAL A 300 -8.04 -13.00 0.24
C VAL A 300 -8.56 -14.32 -0.31
N LEU A 301 -8.40 -14.56 -1.62
CA LEU A 301 -8.92 -15.77 -2.27
C LEU A 301 -8.32 -17.04 -1.68
N LEU A 302 -6.99 -17.08 -1.55
CA LEU A 302 -6.28 -18.22 -0.95
C LEU A 302 -6.61 -18.38 0.53
N GLY A 303 -6.75 -17.28 1.27
CA GLY A 303 -7.15 -17.31 2.67
C GLY A 303 -8.51 -17.95 2.87
N ILE A 304 -9.49 -17.64 2.01
CA ILE A 304 -10.83 -18.27 2.02
C ILE A 304 -10.73 -19.76 1.77
N GLU A 305 -9.97 -20.19 0.75
CA GLU A 305 -9.80 -21.60 0.43
C GLU A 305 -9.13 -22.41 1.55
N ILE A 306 -8.13 -21.81 2.19
CA ILE A 306 -7.47 -22.40 3.37
C ILE A 306 -8.48 -22.52 4.51
N GLY A 307 -9.25 -21.48 4.78
CA GLY A 307 -10.29 -21.49 5.82
C GLY A 307 -11.40 -22.51 5.58
N GLU A 308 -11.76 -22.75 4.32
CA GLU A 308 -12.70 -23.83 3.94
C GLU A 308 -12.10 -25.25 4.05
N GLY A 309 -10.81 -25.36 4.37
CA GLY A 309 -10.10 -26.65 4.43
C GLY A 309 -9.71 -27.22 3.07
N ARG A 310 -9.88 -26.45 1.98
CA ARG A 310 -9.58 -26.87 0.60
C ARG A 310 -8.10 -26.72 0.24
N MET A 311 -7.21 -27.33 1.02
CA MET A 311 -5.75 -27.15 0.89
C MET A 311 -5.19 -27.49 -0.50
N GLU A 312 -5.72 -28.55 -1.16
CA GLU A 312 -5.27 -28.93 -2.50
C GLU A 312 -5.74 -27.94 -3.59
N HIS A 313 -6.90 -27.30 -3.39
CA HIS A 313 -7.35 -26.21 -4.26
C HIS A 313 -6.46 -24.98 -4.07
N ALA A 314 -6.18 -24.60 -2.84
CA ALA A 314 -5.30 -23.48 -2.51
C ALA A 314 -3.89 -23.65 -3.12
N LYS A 315 -3.31 -24.87 -3.15
CA LYS A 315 -2.04 -25.13 -3.85
C LYS A 315 -2.14 -24.89 -5.36
N LYS A 316 -3.22 -25.37 -5.99
CA LYS A 316 -3.44 -25.20 -7.43
C LYS A 316 -3.65 -23.71 -7.78
N ASP A 317 -4.44 -23.01 -6.96
CA ASP A 317 -4.78 -21.61 -7.19
C ASP A 317 -3.60 -20.68 -6.85
N ALA A 318 -2.77 -21.01 -5.87
CA ALA A 318 -1.48 -20.34 -5.67
C ALA A 318 -0.56 -20.48 -6.88
N SER A 319 -0.51 -21.67 -7.51
CA SER A 319 0.27 -21.86 -8.75
C SER A 319 -0.30 -21.04 -9.91
N ARG A 320 -1.62 -20.97 -10.06
CA ARG A 320 -2.29 -20.14 -11.07
C ARG A 320 -2.02 -18.66 -10.83
N LEU A 321 -2.03 -18.22 -9.56
CA LEU A 321 -1.70 -16.86 -9.17
C LEU A 321 -0.25 -16.52 -9.54
N CYS A 322 0.72 -17.41 -9.27
CA CYS A 322 2.11 -17.23 -9.69
C CYS A 322 2.24 -17.09 -11.20
N HIS A 323 1.54 -17.91 -11.98
CA HIS A 323 1.56 -17.78 -13.45
C HIS A 323 0.96 -16.47 -13.95
N ALA A 324 -0.20 -16.07 -13.39
CA ALA A 324 -0.82 -14.78 -13.71
C ALA A 324 0.13 -13.61 -13.38
N THR A 325 0.77 -13.67 -12.22
CA THR A 325 1.73 -12.67 -11.75
C THR A 325 2.95 -12.59 -12.65
N PHE A 326 3.50 -13.71 -13.08
CA PHE A 326 4.63 -13.76 -14.02
C PHE A 326 4.26 -13.11 -15.36
N VAL A 327 3.11 -13.50 -15.94
CA VAL A 327 2.62 -12.91 -17.19
C VAL A 327 2.39 -11.39 -17.02
N PHE A 328 1.78 -10.99 -15.92
CA PHE A 328 1.56 -9.58 -15.60
C PHE A 328 2.89 -8.82 -15.46
N GLY A 329 3.87 -9.38 -14.74
CA GLY A 329 5.19 -8.80 -14.58
C GLY A 329 5.91 -8.59 -15.91
N VAL A 330 5.88 -9.59 -16.79
CA VAL A 330 6.45 -9.50 -18.15
C VAL A 330 5.73 -8.42 -18.97
N LEU A 331 4.39 -8.40 -18.95
CA LEU A 331 3.61 -7.37 -19.66
C LEU A 331 3.92 -5.96 -19.13
N THR A 332 4.05 -5.79 -17.81
CA THR A 332 4.44 -4.53 -17.20
C THR A 332 5.85 -4.11 -17.59
N GLY A 333 6.80 -5.04 -17.61
CA GLY A 333 8.17 -4.79 -18.09
C GLY A 333 8.20 -4.34 -19.56
N LEU A 334 7.45 -5.01 -20.43
CA LEU A 334 7.30 -4.61 -21.83
C LEU A 334 6.61 -3.24 -21.97
N LEU A 335 5.63 -2.94 -21.12
CA LEU A 335 4.95 -1.66 -21.10
C LEU A 335 5.90 -0.53 -20.66
N ILE A 336 6.77 -0.76 -19.67
CA ILE A 336 7.83 0.20 -19.31
C ILE A 336 8.69 0.53 -20.53
N LEU A 337 9.12 -0.47 -21.28
CA LEU A 337 9.90 -0.26 -22.51
C LEU A 337 9.13 0.49 -23.59
N ALA A 338 7.85 0.15 -23.78
CA ALA A 338 6.99 0.78 -24.78
C ALA A 338 6.66 2.24 -24.45
N THR A 339 6.57 2.59 -23.17
CA THR A 339 6.27 3.97 -22.71
C THR A 339 7.50 4.89 -22.71
N ARG A 340 8.71 4.38 -22.94
CA ARG A 340 9.95 5.20 -22.98
C ARG A 340 9.84 6.46 -23.83
N PRO A 341 9.41 6.40 -25.11
CA PRO A 341 9.30 7.61 -25.94
C PRO A 341 8.38 8.67 -25.32
N LEU A 342 7.27 8.22 -24.72
CA LEU A 342 6.31 9.10 -24.04
C LEU A 342 6.94 9.74 -22.80
N VAL A 343 7.65 8.98 -21.97
CA VAL A 343 8.36 9.47 -20.79
C VAL A 343 9.36 10.54 -21.18
N PHE A 344 10.14 10.30 -22.23
CA PHE A 344 11.11 11.26 -22.75
C PHE A 344 10.47 12.52 -23.33
N ALA A 345 9.28 12.43 -23.88
CA ALA A 345 8.53 13.59 -24.37
C ALA A 345 7.94 14.44 -23.23
N CYS A 346 7.58 13.80 -22.11
CA CYS A 346 6.96 14.48 -20.97
C CYS A 346 7.97 15.15 -20.03
N PHE A 347 9.18 14.61 -19.91
CA PHE A 347 10.18 15.09 -18.95
C PHE A 347 11.38 15.70 -19.67
N GLN A 348 11.61 17.00 -19.47
CA GLN A 348 12.79 17.70 -19.97
C GLN A 348 13.94 17.54 -18.98
N LEU A 349 14.83 16.57 -19.25
CA LEU A 349 16.01 16.31 -18.43
C LEU A 349 17.29 16.81 -19.13
N SER A 350 18.36 17.04 -18.34
CA SER A 350 19.70 17.29 -18.87
C SER A 350 20.21 16.09 -19.69
N GLY A 351 21.18 16.28 -20.56
CA GLY A 351 21.70 15.22 -21.44
C GLY A 351 22.14 13.97 -20.69
N ARG A 352 22.87 14.13 -19.57
CA ARG A 352 23.30 13.01 -18.72
C ARG A 352 22.15 12.34 -17.95
N ALA A 353 21.23 13.10 -17.39
CA ALA A 353 20.08 12.56 -16.72
C ALA A 353 19.17 11.77 -17.69
N TYR A 354 19.11 12.19 -18.96
CA TYR A 354 18.41 11.47 -20.02
C TYR A 354 19.03 10.10 -20.28
N GLU A 355 20.37 10.02 -20.40
CA GLU A 355 21.09 8.73 -20.59
C GLU A 355 20.86 7.80 -19.40
N TYR A 356 20.95 8.33 -18.17
CA TYR A 356 20.68 7.56 -16.95
C TYR A 356 19.26 7.05 -16.90
N LEU A 357 18.25 7.89 -17.17
CA LEU A 357 16.86 7.49 -17.22
C LEU A 357 16.63 6.37 -18.25
N ASN A 358 17.27 6.45 -19.42
CA ASN A 358 17.16 5.44 -20.44
C ASN A 358 17.64 4.06 -19.95
N ILE A 359 18.79 4.00 -19.29
CA ILE A 359 19.33 2.77 -18.71
C ILE A 359 18.46 2.29 -17.54
N MET A 360 18.03 3.21 -16.68
CA MET A 360 17.17 2.88 -15.52
C MET A 360 15.83 2.29 -15.95
N LEU A 361 15.20 2.78 -17.02
CA LEU A 361 13.96 2.21 -17.54
C LEU A 361 14.18 0.80 -18.12
N ILE A 362 15.33 0.53 -18.76
CA ILE A 362 15.70 -0.82 -19.21
C ILE A 362 15.89 -1.74 -18.00
N ILE A 363 16.63 -1.30 -16.97
CA ILE A 363 16.83 -2.04 -15.74
C ILE A 363 15.48 -2.30 -15.06
N SER A 364 14.61 -1.29 -14.96
CA SER A 364 13.29 -1.41 -14.36
C SER A 364 12.38 -2.38 -15.09
N SER A 365 12.54 -2.54 -16.40
CA SER A 365 11.70 -3.46 -17.20
C SER A 365 11.87 -4.94 -16.82
N TYR A 366 13.07 -5.37 -16.46
CA TYR A 366 13.26 -6.74 -15.97
C TYR A 366 13.07 -6.80 -14.43
N TYR A 367 13.47 -5.73 -13.72
CA TYR A 367 13.31 -5.65 -12.27
C TYR A 367 11.87 -5.87 -11.84
N VAL A 368 10.91 -5.25 -12.54
CA VAL A 368 9.49 -5.36 -12.22
C VAL A 368 8.96 -6.79 -12.26
N VAL A 369 9.57 -7.67 -13.06
CA VAL A 369 9.20 -9.10 -13.09
C VAL A 369 9.53 -9.78 -11.76
N GLY A 370 10.74 -9.56 -11.25
CA GLY A 370 11.15 -10.06 -9.93
C GLY A 370 10.30 -9.45 -8.82
N GLN A 371 10.11 -8.13 -8.84
CA GLN A 371 9.32 -7.38 -7.86
C GLN A 371 7.87 -7.90 -7.79
N THR A 372 7.19 -8.06 -8.92
CA THR A 372 5.81 -8.55 -8.93
C THR A 372 5.72 -9.98 -8.41
N MET A 373 6.65 -10.85 -8.81
CA MET A 373 6.68 -12.23 -8.34
C MET A 373 6.87 -12.32 -6.83
N ASN A 374 7.86 -11.62 -6.27
CA ASN A 374 8.13 -11.65 -4.84
C ASN A 374 7.02 -10.96 -4.03
N THR A 375 6.49 -9.81 -4.49
CA THR A 375 5.40 -9.11 -3.82
C THR A 375 4.15 -9.99 -3.72
N VAL A 376 3.73 -10.62 -4.80
CA VAL A 376 2.53 -11.48 -4.78
C VAL A 376 2.80 -12.77 -4.00
N THR A 377 4.00 -13.33 -4.05
CA THR A 377 4.31 -14.55 -3.32
C THR A 377 4.45 -14.28 -1.82
N ILE A 378 5.20 -13.27 -1.40
CA ILE A 378 5.46 -12.95 0.01
C ILE A 378 4.22 -12.30 0.65
N ALA A 379 3.75 -11.20 0.06
CA ALA A 379 2.66 -10.43 0.65
C ALA A 379 1.25 -10.94 0.28
N GLY A 380 1.15 -11.76 -0.77
CA GLY A 380 -0.10 -12.41 -1.18
C GLY A 380 -0.19 -13.84 -0.64
N ILE A 381 0.59 -14.76 -1.20
CA ILE A 381 0.46 -16.21 -0.95
C ILE A 381 0.88 -16.60 0.48
N PHE A 382 2.07 -16.17 0.92
CA PHE A 382 2.55 -16.58 2.25
C PHE A 382 1.73 -15.94 3.37
N ARG A 383 1.32 -14.67 3.20
CA ARG A 383 0.42 -14.02 4.17
C ARG A 383 -0.97 -14.68 4.21
N ALA A 384 -1.48 -15.23 3.12
CA ALA A 384 -2.76 -15.95 3.13
C ALA A 384 -2.76 -17.11 4.15
N GLY A 385 -1.64 -17.80 4.32
CA GLY A 385 -1.46 -18.86 5.33
C GLY A 385 -0.84 -18.37 6.65
N GLY A 386 -0.76 -17.05 6.88
CA GLY A 386 -0.22 -16.47 8.12
C GLY A 386 1.32 -16.51 8.24
N ASP A 387 2.04 -16.82 7.16
CA ASP A 387 3.51 -16.89 7.19
C ASP A 387 4.19 -15.57 6.84
N SER A 388 3.85 -14.51 7.58
CA SER A 388 4.46 -13.19 7.44
C SER A 388 5.90 -13.13 7.98
N ARG A 389 6.29 -14.05 8.88
CA ARG A 389 7.66 -14.11 9.43
C ARG A 389 8.71 -14.42 8.38
N PHE A 390 8.41 -15.32 7.45
CA PHE A 390 9.35 -15.66 6.39
C PHE A 390 9.68 -14.42 5.54
N GLY A 391 8.65 -13.66 5.11
CA GLY A 391 8.84 -12.42 4.35
C GLY A 391 9.72 -11.41 5.08
N MET A 392 9.44 -11.18 6.37
CA MET A 392 10.22 -10.29 7.21
C MET A 392 11.71 -10.69 7.28
N ILE A 393 12.01 -11.98 7.51
CA ILE A 393 13.39 -12.48 7.59
C ILE A 393 14.07 -12.39 6.21
N CYS A 394 13.35 -12.76 5.14
CA CYS A 394 13.87 -12.71 3.78
C CYS A 394 14.30 -11.29 3.39
N ASP A 395 13.44 -10.30 3.63
CA ASP A 395 13.74 -8.89 3.34
C ASP A 395 14.84 -8.33 4.25
N ALA A 396 14.82 -8.67 5.55
CA ALA A 396 15.87 -8.27 6.48
C ALA A 396 17.25 -8.76 6.02
N VAL A 397 17.37 -10.05 5.65
CA VAL A 397 18.64 -10.63 5.25
C VAL A 397 19.07 -10.11 3.87
N ILE A 398 18.21 -10.20 2.87
CA ILE A 398 18.62 -9.89 1.49
C ILE A 398 18.80 -8.40 1.28
N MET A 399 17.86 -7.56 1.73
CA MET A 399 17.99 -6.13 1.51
C MET A 399 19.02 -5.49 2.44
N TRP A 400 19.00 -5.82 3.75
CA TRP A 400 19.83 -5.13 4.74
C TRP A 400 21.22 -5.76 4.94
N CYS A 401 21.36 -7.07 4.84
CA CYS A 401 22.66 -7.72 5.01
C CYS A 401 23.44 -7.91 3.70
N ILE A 402 22.76 -7.87 2.53
CA ILE A 402 23.40 -8.06 1.24
C ILE A 402 23.33 -6.80 0.39
N CYS A 403 22.13 -6.35 -0.02
CA CYS A 403 22.00 -5.33 -1.06
C CYS A 403 22.41 -3.93 -0.58
N VAL A 404 22.00 -3.49 0.61
CA VAL A 404 22.43 -2.20 1.17
C VAL A 404 23.94 -2.12 1.34
N PRO A 405 24.63 -3.11 1.97
CA PRO A 405 26.08 -3.09 2.07
C PRO A 405 26.79 -3.13 0.71
N LEU A 406 26.33 -3.96 -0.24
CA LEU A 406 26.90 -4.01 -1.58
C LEU A 406 26.69 -2.69 -2.33
N GLY A 407 25.53 -2.07 -2.21
CA GLY A 407 25.23 -0.75 -2.78
C GLY A 407 26.16 0.32 -2.21
N PHE A 408 26.34 0.34 -0.89
CA PHE A 408 27.25 1.27 -0.21
C PHE A 408 28.71 1.05 -0.64
N LEU A 409 29.19 -0.18 -0.63
CA LEU A 409 30.57 -0.53 -1.05
C LEU A 409 30.80 -0.16 -2.51
N SER A 410 29.86 -0.49 -3.40
CA SER A 410 29.97 -0.17 -4.82
C SER A 410 30.00 1.33 -5.10
N ALA A 411 29.18 2.11 -4.37
CA ALA A 411 29.08 3.56 -4.58
C ALA A 411 30.27 4.33 -3.98
N PHE A 412 30.63 4.03 -2.72
CA PHE A 412 31.52 4.90 -1.94
C PHE A 412 32.95 4.33 -1.79
N VAL A 413 33.13 3.01 -1.78
CA VAL A 413 34.45 2.38 -1.66
C VAL A 413 35.03 2.12 -3.04
N PHE A 414 34.30 1.41 -3.90
CA PHE A 414 34.77 1.08 -5.25
C PHE A 414 34.51 2.19 -6.26
N LYS A 415 33.68 3.19 -5.92
CA LYS A 415 33.35 4.36 -6.78
C LYS A 415 32.94 3.96 -8.19
N LEU A 416 32.08 2.91 -8.29
CA LEU A 416 31.59 2.43 -9.56
C LEU A 416 30.64 3.44 -10.23
N PRO A 417 30.48 3.37 -11.57
CA PRO A 417 29.51 4.22 -12.28
C PRO A 417 28.09 4.09 -11.71
N PRO A 418 27.29 5.20 -11.68
CA PRO A 418 25.96 5.20 -11.06
C PRO A 418 25.03 4.10 -11.57
N MET A 419 25.08 3.81 -12.86
CA MET A 419 24.22 2.78 -13.44
C MET A 419 24.57 1.36 -13.00
N VAL A 420 25.86 1.10 -12.69
CA VAL A 420 26.30 -0.18 -12.12
C VAL A 420 25.81 -0.31 -10.69
N VAL A 421 25.89 0.77 -9.90
CA VAL A 421 25.36 0.80 -8.52
C VAL A 421 23.84 0.59 -8.54
N TYR A 422 23.10 1.27 -9.41
CA TYR A 422 21.67 1.08 -9.58
C TYR A 422 21.31 -0.35 -9.95
N PHE A 423 22.08 -0.96 -10.87
CA PHE A 423 21.90 -2.36 -11.25
C PHE A 423 22.11 -3.30 -10.04
N ILE A 424 23.18 -3.08 -9.25
CA ILE A 424 23.48 -3.89 -8.05
C ILE A 424 22.33 -3.78 -7.04
N LEU A 425 21.81 -2.59 -6.80
CA LEU A 425 20.67 -2.38 -5.90
C LEU A 425 19.40 -3.09 -6.41
N CYS A 426 19.20 -3.13 -7.72
CA CYS A 426 18.06 -3.83 -8.35
C CYS A 426 18.24 -5.35 -8.44
N LEU A 427 19.29 -5.93 -7.89
CA LEU A 427 19.44 -7.38 -7.78
C LEU A 427 18.73 -7.98 -6.56
N ASP A 428 18.25 -7.16 -5.63
CA ASP A 428 17.55 -7.60 -4.41
C ASP A 428 16.39 -8.55 -4.72
N GLU A 429 15.57 -8.21 -5.70
CA GLU A 429 14.42 -9.04 -6.08
C GLU A 429 14.86 -10.38 -6.70
N PHE A 430 15.98 -10.42 -7.42
CA PHE A 430 16.49 -11.64 -8.00
C PHE A 430 17.18 -12.56 -6.97
N TRP A 431 17.87 -11.99 -5.98
CA TRP A 431 18.42 -12.74 -4.85
C TRP A 431 17.31 -13.40 -4.01
N LYS A 432 16.11 -12.78 -3.93
CA LYS A 432 14.96 -13.34 -3.23
C LYS A 432 14.39 -14.56 -3.94
N ILE A 433 14.36 -14.60 -5.29
CA ILE A 433 13.65 -15.63 -6.06
C ILE A 433 13.98 -17.05 -5.64
N PRO A 434 15.26 -17.49 -5.55
CA PRO A 434 15.58 -18.88 -5.16
C PRO A 434 15.06 -19.24 -3.77
N VAL A 435 15.20 -18.32 -2.81
CA VAL A 435 14.79 -18.50 -1.40
C VAL A 435 13.26 -18.57 -1.30
N VAL A 436 12.57 -17.64 -1.96
CA VAL A 436 11.12 -17.56 -2.02
C VAL A 436 10.52 -18.79 -2.73
N TYR A 437 11.13 -19.20 -3.86
CA TYR A 437 10.69 -20.38 -4.60
C TYR A 437 10.86 -21.67 -3.77
N HIS A 438 11.99 -21.85 -3.08
CA HIS A 438 12.20 -23.00 -2.20
C HIS A 438 11.14 -23.04 -1.08
N HIS A 439 10.88 -21.90 -0.44
CA HIS A 439 9.87 -21.81 0.61
C HIS A 439 8.46 -22.04 0.06
N TYR A 440 8.14 -21.50 -1.11
CA TYR A 440 6.88 -21.75 -1.80
C TYR A 440 6.65 -23.25 -2.02
N LYS A 441 7.65 -23.96 -2.53
CA LYS A 441 7.57 -25.42 -2.79
C LYS A 441 7.51 -26.27 -1.53
N SER A 442 7.99 -25.76 -0.40
CA SER A 442 7.92 -26.50 0.88
C SER A 442 6.48 -26.55 1.45
N TYR A 443 5.56 -25.74 0.92
CA TYR A 443 4.18 -25.59 1.40
C TYR A 443 4.07 -25.27 2.90
N LYS A 444 5.13 -24.80 3.55
CA LYS A 444 5.13 -24.40 4.97
C LYS A 444 4.24 -23.19 5.24
N TRP A 445 3.99 -22.40 4.20
CA TRP A 445 3.07 -21.26 4.24
C TRP A 445 1.59 -21.68 4.27
N LEU A 446 1.22 -22.88 3.82
CA LEU A 446 -0.15 -23.35 3.70
C LEU A 446 -0.66 -23.86 5.06
N LYS A 447 -1.16 -22.95 5.88
CA LYS A 447 -1.63 -23.24 7.24
C LYS A 447 -3.00 -22.64 7.49
N ASP A 448 -3.86 -23.41 8.12
CA ASP A 448 -5.05 -22.88 8.80
C ASP A 448 -4.61 -22.22 10.12
N ILE A 449 -4.87 -20.93 10.23
CA ILE A 449 -4.52 -20.12 11.40
C ILE A 449 -5.73 -19.77 12.26
N THR A 450 -6.88 -20.29 11.90
CA THR A 450 -8.13 -20.07 12.64
C THR A 450 -8.21 -20.99 13.84
N ARG A 451 -9.05 -20.62 14.80
CA ARG A 451 -9.41 -21.44 15.95
C ARG A 451 -10.91 -21.75 15.92
N ASP A 452 -11.30 -22.84 16.50
CA ASP A 452 -12.70 -23.14 16.79
C ASP A 452 -13.01 -22.59 18.18
N PHE A 453 -13.98 -21.69 18.29
CA PHE A 453 -14.39 -21.01 19.53
C PHE A 453 -15.80 -21.43 19.94
#